data_5e1633920ab3167847082ae5f29e2be5
#
_entry.id   5e1633920ab3167847082ae5f29e2be5
#
_cell.length_a   1.000
_cell.length_b   1.000
_cell.length_c   1.000
_cell.angle_alpha   90.00
_cell.angle_beta   90.00
_cell.angle_gamma   90.00
#
_symmetry.space_group_name_H-M   'P 1'
#
loop_
_entity.id
_entity.type
_entity.pdbx_description
1 polymer ?
#
loop_
_entity_poly.entity_id
_entity_poly.type
_entity_poly.pdbx_seq_one_letter_code
_entity_poly.pdbx_strand_id
1 'polypeptide(L)'
;MVALAHGQWRRRDFARRAALTAAAPALLFALCGCAVGPDYVREPAPVSETFKELKGWKRANPNDAADRGDWWAPYRDAKLATLLRQVAVSNQTVAAAAAAYEESRAIIREAQAALFPVATASYGVTRTRTGALAGTTGGSAVGANLRTRYTTQYSAPINGSWDLDVWGRVRRTIEGDTSAAQASAADLDNAKLAAQAQLATAYFNLRTSDALHDLLTRTAAAYRETYRVTLNKRNAGFGPPGTQGTTDAEVGLALAQVQNIEAQALATGVQRAQFEHAIAVLAGRPPAELSIAHIPLAGRIPKIPVAVPSALLERRPDIAAAERTMQQDNALIGVAEAAYYPDVSLSAIVQFIAPIPLPFSAARSIQSIGANAAQTLFNGGLTAAQVDAARATYWQSVATYRQTVLTAFQQVEDALAAIRIYTRELAVEQDAVKNAQKAVEVYSRQYRAGTVDLTTVITAEVTLLNNEVNELNIRQNLFLASVNLIVALGGGWDTMLIPTQGQLASGFSLLPKYERAPHALESPPAEAAPDDTAATSQPKR
;
A
#
# COMPACT_ATOMS: atom_id res chain seq x y z
N MET A 1 -6.89 87.78 7.31
CA MET A 1 -6.04 86.83 6.50
C MET A 1 -5.49 85.67 7.37
N VAL A 2 -6.22 85.11 8.29
CA VAL A 2 -5.70 84.02 9.16
C VAL A 2 -6.55 82.71 9.07
N ALA A 3 -7.69 82.73 8.36
CA ALA A 3 -8.61 81.62 8.33
C ALA A 3 -8.39 80.61 7.17
N LEU A 4 -7.50 80.83 6.21
CA LEU A 4 -7.27 79.96 5.03
C LEU A 4 -6.09 78.95 5.21
N ALA A 5 -5.26 79.13 6.23
CA ALA A 5 -4.09 78.26 6.43
C ALA A 5 -4.41 76.94 7.19
N HIS A 6 -5.51 76.87 7.96
CA HIS A 6 -5.85 75.68 8.79
C HIS A 6 -6.54 74.54 7.98
N GLY A 7 -7.12 74.84 6.81
CA GLY A 7 -7.80 73.83 5.97
C GLY A 7 -6.86 72.93 5.12
N GLN A 8 -5.68 73.45 4.79
CA GLN A 8 -4.72 72.71 3.93
C GLN A 8 -3.87 71.70 4.74
N TRP A 9 -3.62 71.97 6.03
CA TRP A 9 -2.88 71.03 6.90
C TRP A 9 -3.69 69.75 7.18
N ARG A 10 -4.96 69.89 7.48
CA ARG A 10 -5.83 68.71 7.73
C ARG A 10 -6.02 67.81 6.50
N ARG A 11 -6.06 68.34 5.29
CA ARG A 11 -6.19 67.57 4.04
C ARG A 11 -4.88 66.83 3.70
N ARG A 12 -3.72 67.36 4.02
CA ARG A 12 -2.42 66.70 3.78
C ARG A 12 -2.17 65.55 4.77
N ASP A 13 -2.58 65.70 6.01
CA ASP A 13 -2.45 64.62 6.99
C ASP A 13 -3.45 63.49 6.76
N PHE A 14 -4.66 63.81 6.29
CA PHE A 14 -5.64 62.77 5.93
C PHE A 14 -5.22 62.00 4.67
N ALA A 15 -4.67 62.67 3.67
CA ALA A 15 -4.13 62.02 2.46
C ALA A 15 -2.87 61.18 2.76
N ARG A 16 -1.99 61.63 3.65
CA ARG A 16 -0.84 60.83 4.11
C ARG A 16 -1.25 59.61 4.94
N ARG A 17 -2.25 59.72 5.82
CA ARG A 17 -2.80 58.59 6.57
C ARG A 17 -3.53 57.62 5.66
N ALA A 18 -4.32 58.09 4.70
CA ALA A 18 -4.97 57.23 3.68
C ALA A 18 -3.96 56.54 2.75
N ALA A 19 -2.86 57.22 2.37
CA ALA A 19 -1.80 56.60 1.58
C ALA A 19 -1.01 55.53 2.38
N LEU A 20 -0.76 55.76 3.66
CA LEU A 20 -0.11 54.78 4.53
C LEU A 20 -1.02 53.57 4.84
N THR A 21 -2.32 53.79 5.00
CA THR A 21 -3.29 52.68 5.21
C THR A 21 -3.59 51.87 3.94
N ALA A 22 -3.40 52.46 2.74
CA ALA A 22 -3.52 51.74 1.48
C ALA A 22 -2.20 51.04 1.05
N ALA A 23 -1.04 51.56 1.43
CA ALA A 23 0.25 50.98 1.12
C ALA A 23 0.56 49.70 1.93
N ALA A 24 0.06 49.60 3.15
CA ALA A 24 0.26 48.43 4.01
C ALA A 24 -0.41 47.15 3.44
N PRO A 25 -1.70 47.14 3.01
CA PRO A 25 -2.29 45.96 2.38
C PRO A 25 -1.69 45.67 1.01
N ALA A 26 -1.29 46.69 0.23
CA ALA A 26 -0.65 46.45 -1.07
C ALA A 26 0.75 45.81 -0.92
N LEU A 27 1.51 46.19 0.11
CA LEU A 27 2.79 45.56 0.44
C LEU A 27 2.58 44.11 0.96
N LEU A 28 1.56 43.87 1.75
CA LEU A 28 1.16 42.52 2.21
C LEU A 28 0.71 41.64 1.04
N PHE A 29 -0.01 42.16 0.08
CA PHE A 29 -0.40 41.42 -1.14
C PHE A 29 0.79 41.13 -2.08
N ALA A 30 1.77 42.02 -2.17
CA ALA A 30 2.98 41.80 -2.97
C ALA A 30 3.94 40.76 -2.34
N LEU A 31 3.90 40.59 -1.01
CA LEU A 31 4.68 39.61 -0.26
C LEU A 31 4.04 38.19 -0.26
N CYS A 32 2.76 38.08 -0.58
CA CYS A 32 2.06 36.78 -0.59
C CYS A 32 2.40 35.89 -1.79
N GLY A 33 3.24 36.31 -2.75
CA GLY A 33 3.47 35.62 -4.02
C GLY A 33 4.71 34.72 -4.10
N CYS A 34 5.72 34.90 -3.27
CA CYS A 34 7.00 34.21 -3.44
C CYS A 34 7.20 33.10 -2.39
N ALA A 35 6.97 31.86 -2.77
CA ALA A 35 7.51 30.71 -2.04
C ALA A 35 8.95 30.48 -2.50
N VAL A 36 9.89 30.34 -1.56
CA VAL A 36 11.29 30.03 -1.84
C VAL A 36 11.43 28.54 -2.21
N GLY A 37 12.45 28.21 -3.01
CA GLY A 37 12.78 26.85 -3.42
C GLY A 37 12.31 26.52 -4.85
N PRO A 38 12.76 25.39 -5.38
CA PRO A 38 12.43 24.97 -6.74
C PRO A 38 10.98 24.50 -6.85
N ASP A 39 10.32 24.86 -7.97
CA ASP A 39 9.04 24.26 -8.32
C ASP A 39 9.28 22.87 -8.90
N TYR A 40 8.37 21.94 -8.59
CA TYR A 40 8.48 20.58 -9.06
C TYR A 40 8.31 20.48 -10.57
N VAL A 41 9.25 19.81 -11.22
CA VAL A 41 9.16 19.40 -12.62
C VAL A 41 9.38 17.89 -12.66
N ARG A 42 8.48 17.19 -13.34
CA ARG A 42 8.56 15.73 -13.46
C ARG A 42 9.87 15.31 -14.12
N GLU A 43 10.63 14.48 -13.42
CA GLU A 43 11.89 13.95 -13.93
C GLU A 43 11.64 12.90 -15.04
N PRO A 44 12.48 12.89 -16.10
CA PRO A 44 12.36 11.89 -17.14
C PRO A 44 12.72 10.50 -16.61
N ALA A 45 11.87 9.52 -16.91
CA ALA A 45 12.14 8.11 -16.66
C ALA A 45 12.67 7.43 -17.95
N PRO A 46 13.53 6.41 -17.83
CA PRO A 46 13.97 5.62 -18.96
C PRO A 46 12.79 4.77 -19.47
N VAL A 47 12.23 5.11 -20.61
CA VAL A 47 11.09 4.41 -21.23
C VAL A 47 11.49 3.85 -22.57
N SER A 48 11.25 2.55 -22.81
CA SER A 48 11.40 1.91 -24.11
C SER A 48 10.16 2.19 -24.98
N GLU A 49 10.34 2.32 -26.29
CA GLU A 49 9.22 2.50 -27.23
C GLU A 49 8.35 1.24 -27.35
N THR A 50 8.92 0.06 -27.18
CA THR A 50 8.24 -1.23 -27.32
C THR A 50 8.78 -2.25 -26.31
N PHE A 51 7.95 -3.20 -25.91
CA PHE A 51 8.41 -4.37 -25.17
C PHE A 51 9.13 -5.34 -26.11
N LYS A 52 10.27 -5.87 -25.68
CA LYS A 52 11.09 -6.84 -26.44
C LYS A 52 10.33 -8.16 -26.66
N GLU A 53 9.59 -8.63 -25.67
CA GLU A 53 8.89 -9.92 -25.66
C GLU A 53 7.48 -9.85 -26.28
N LEU A 54 7.10 -8.72 -26.89
CA LEU A 54 5.82 -8.54 -27.58
C LEU A 54 5.63 -9.42 -28.82
N LYS A 55 6.64 -10.17 -29.25
CA LYS A 55 6.58 -11.01 -30.46
C LYS A 55 5.49 -12.08 -30.32
N GLY A 56 4.45 -11.97 -31.16
CA GLY A 56 3.27 -12.86 -31.12
C GLY A 56 2.06 -12.27 -30.38
N TRP A 57 2.20 -11.09 -29.79
CA TRP A 57 1.10 -10.36 -29.13
C TRP A 57 0.54 -9.29 -30.07
N LYS A 58 -0.77 -9.13 -30.06
CA LYS A 58 -1.43 -8.05 -30.81
C LYS A 58 -1.41 -6.78 -29.95
N ARG A 59 -0.94 -5.66 -30.52
CA ARG A 59 -1.03 -4.35 -29.88
C ARG A 59 -2.49 -4.06 -29.51
N ALA A 60 -2.78 -3.78 -28.25
CA ALA A 60 -4.10 -3.35 -27.85
C ALA A 60 -4.32 -1.90 -28.31
N ASN A 61 -5.49 -1.60 -28.84
CA ASN A 61 -5.96 -0.21 -28.88
C ASN A 61 -6.39 0.14 -27.45
N PRO A 62 -5.75 1.12 -26.79
CA PRO A 62 -6.15 1.53 -25.47
C PRO A 62 -7.60 1.98 -25.49
N ASN A 63 -8.47 1.31 -24.76
CA ASN A 63 -9.80 1.79 -24.46
C ASN A 63 -9.75 2.36 -23.04
N ASP A 64 -9.28 3.60 -22.92
CA ASP A 64 -9.00 4.25 -21.64
C ASP A 64 -10.28 4.55 -20.84
N ALA A 65 -11.44 4.55 -21.52
CA ALA A 65 -12.76 4.74 -20.93
C ALA A 65 -13.41 3.44 -20.40
N ALA A 66 -12.78 2.26 -20.57
CA ALA A 66 -13.33 1.02 -20.05
C ALA A 66 -13.11 0.97 -18.52
N ASP A 67 -14.20 0.83 -17.76
CA ASP A 67 -14.14 0.48 -16.35
C ASP A 67 -13.37 -0.83 -16.17
N ARG A 68 -12.22 -0.75 -15.54
CA ARG A 68 -11.28 -1.87 -15.37
C ARG A 68 -11.26 -2.40 -13.93
N GLY A 69 -12.20 -1.96 -13.09
CA GLY A 69 -12.25 -2.28 -11.67
C GLY A 69 -12.13 -3.76 -11.35
N ASP A 70 -12.73 -4.64 -12.16
CA ASP A 70 -12.71 -6.09 -11.99
C ASP A 70 -11.68 -6.76 -12.94
N TRP A 71 -10.37 -6.53 -12.71
CA TRP A 71 -9.28 -7.08 -13.53
C TRP A 71 -9.31 -8.61 -13.68
N TRP A 72 -10.01 -9.29 -12.78
CA TRP A 72 -10.20 -10.76 -12.76
C TRP A 72 -11.37 -11.25 -13.64
N ALA A 73 -12.19 -10.36 -14.17
CA ALA A 73 -13.34 -10.73 -14.99
C ALA A 73 -13.02 -11.66 -16.18
N PRO A 74 -11.85 -11.54 -16.84
CA PRO A 74 -11.46 -12.45 -17.92
C PRO A 74 -11.35 -13.93 -17.52
N TYR A 75 -11.13 -14.27 -16.23
CA TYR A 75 -11.06 -15.66 -15.75
C TYR A 75 -12.44 -16.33 -15.66
N ARG A 76 -13.53 -15.56 -15.65
CA ARG A 76 -14.93 -16.04 -15.60
C ARG A 76 -15.21 -16.99 -14.43
N ASP A 77 -14.55 -16.78 -13.31
CA ASP A 77 -14.72 -17.54 -12.07
C ASP A 77 -15.44 -16.70 -11.03
N ALA A 78 -16.71 -17.07 -10.75
CA ALA A 78 -17.57 -16.32 -9.83
C ALA A 78 -17.07 -16.40 -8.38
N LYS A 79 -16.47 -17.53 -7.96
CA LYS A 79 -15.95 -17.69 -6.61
C LYS A 79 -14.70 -16.85 -6.42
N LEU A 80 -13.79 -16.86 -7.40
CA LEU A 80 -12.62 -15.97 -7.40
C LEU A 80 -13.04 -14.51 -7.34
N ALA A 81 -14.00 -14.08 -8.16
CA ALA A 81 -14.49 -12.71 -8.18
C ALA A 81 -15.06 -12.28 -6.82
N THR A 82 -15.86 -13.14 -6.17
CA THR A 82 -16.41 -12.85 -4.83
C THR A 82 -15.31 -12.69 -3.80
N LEU A 83 -14.32 -13.59 -3.78
CA LEU A 83 -13.20 -13.53 -2.84
C LEU A 83 -12.34 -12.28 -3.06
N LEU A 84 -12.05 -11.91 -4.32
CA LEU A 84 -11.24 -10.73 -4.65
C LEU A 84 -11.92 -9.41 -4.26
N ARG A 85 -13.25 -9.32 -4.39
CA ARG A 85 -14.01 -8.16 -3.88
C ARG A 85 -13.96 -8.09 -2.36
N GLN A 86 -14.01 -9.23 -1.66
CA GLN A 86 -13.88 -9.28 -0.21
C GLN A 86 -12.53 -8.74 0.28
N VAL A 87 -11.41 -9.02 -0.41
CA VAL A 87 -10.09 -8.49 -0.08
C VAL A 87 -10.11 -6.97 0.06
N ALA A 88 -10.74 -6.26 -0.88
CA ALA A 88 -10.79 -4.81 -0.87
C ALA A 88 -11.52 -4.21 0.36
N VAL A 89 -12.39 -4.99 1.00
CA VAL A 89 -13.25 -4.52 2.11
C VAL A 89 -12.73 -4.98 3.47
N SER A 90 -12.24 -6.22 3.59
CA SER A 90 -11.97 -6.85 4.90
C SER A 90 -10.52 -7.26 5.14
N ASN A 91 -9.63 -7.08 4.15
CA ASN A 91 -8.22 -7.41 4.34
C ASN A 91 -7.55 -6.41 5.30
N GLN A 92 -6.87 -6.92 6.35
CA GLN A 92 -6.29 -6.09 7.40
C GLN A 92 -5.07 -5.27 6.92
N THR A 93 -4.32 -5.75 5.92
CA THR A 93 -3.22 -4.98 5.32
C THR A 93 -3.79 -3.79 4.52
N VAL A 94 -4.88 -3.99 3.79
CA VAL A 94 -5.59 -2.91 3.09
C VAL A 94 -6.18 -1.92 4.08
N ALA A 95 -6.76 -2.40 5.20
CA ALA A 95 -7.28 -1.55 6.26
C ALA A 95 -6.17 -0.69 6.91
N ALA A 96 -4.99 -1.28 7.16
CA ALA A 96 -3.84 -0.54 7.68
C ALA A 96 -3.38 0.56 6.70
N ALA A 97 -3.31 0.26 5.40
CA ALA A 97 -2.98 1.26 4.38
C ALA A 97 -4.03 2.38 4.28
N ALA A 98 -5.33 2.04 4.43
CA ALA A 98 -6.40 3.03 4.49
C ALA A 98 -6.26 3.96 5.70
N ALA A 99 -5.92 3.41 6.87
CA ALA A 99 -5.66 4.21 8.08
C ALA A 99 -4.43 5.12 7.90
N ALA A 100 -3.35 4.64 7.27
CA ALA A 100 -2.18 5.46 6.95
C ALA A 100 -2.50 6.62 5.99
N TYR A 101 -3.40 6.39 5.02
CA TYR A 101 -3.89 7.45 4.16
C TYR A 101 -4.70 8.50 4.95
N GLU A 102 -5.59 8.09 5.87
CA GLU A 102 -6.32 9.04 6.73
C GLU A 102 -5.38 9.80 7.68
N GLU A 103 -4.32 9.17 8.20
CA GLU A 103 -3.26 9.83 8.97
C GLU A 103 -2.59 10.93 8.13
N SER A 104 -2.19 10.63 6.90
CA SER A 104 -1.55 11.62 6.02
C SER A 104 -2.46 12.83 5.73
N ARG A 105 -3.77 12.62 5.59
CA ARG A 105 -4.77 13.70 5.50
C ARG A 105 -4.87 14.55 6.78
N ALA A 106 -4.68 13.93 7.94
CA ALA A 106 -4.64 14.67 9.21
C ALA A 106 -3.38 15.54 9.32
N ILE A 107 -2.23 15.05 8.85
CA ILE A 107 -0.95 15.79 8.80
C ILE A 107 -1.08 17.05 7.93
N ILE A 108 -1.76 16.98 6.78
CA ILE A 108 -2.05 18.19 5.98
C ILE A 108 -2.79 19.25 6.82
N ARG A 109 -3.81 18.83 7.58
CA ARG A 109 -4.57 19.77 8.44
C ARG A 109 -3.71 20.34 9.56
N GLU A 110 -2.79 19.56 10.11
CA GLU A 110 -1.80 20.03 11.09
C GLU A 110 -0.89 21.09 10.49
N ALA A 111 -0.33 20.85 9.29
CA ALA A 111 0.48 21.83 8.58
C ALA A 111 -0.31 23.11 8.24
N GLN A 112 -1.56 22.97 7.81
CA GLN A 112 -2.45 24.11 7.55
C GLN A 112 -2.72 24.95 8.79
N ALA A 113 -2.78 24.34 9.98
CA ALA A 113 -2.98 25.06 11.23
C ALA A 113 -1.82 26.04 11.55
N ALA A 114 -0.61 25.76 11.06
CA ALA A 114 0.53 26.65 11.19
C ALA A 114 0.38 27.99 10.42
N LEU A 115 -0.57 28.10 9.49
CA LEU A 115 -0.91 29.38 8.83
C LEU A 115 -1.70 30.33 9.74
N PHE A 116 -2.21 29.87 10.88
CA PHE A 116 -3.08 30.64 11.77
C PHE A 116 -2.37 30.95 13.08
N PRO A 117 -2.78 32.06 13.77
CA PRO A 117 -2.24 32.40 15.07
C PRO A 117 -2.60 31.35 16.14
N VAL A 118 -1.65 31.11 17.04
CA VAL A 118 -1.86 30.28 18.23
C VAL A 118 -2.17 31.17 19.43
N ALA A 119 -3.23 30.88 20.17
CA ALA A 119 -3.60 31.55 21.40
C ALA A 119 -3.49 30.58 22.58
N THR A 120 -2.74 30.95 23.60
CA THR A 120 -2.57 30.17 24.83
C THR A 120 -2.98 31.01 26.04
N ALA A 121 -3.69 30.38 26.98
CA ALA A 121 -3.99 30.96 28.27
C ALA A 121 -3.36 30.10 29.37
N SER A 122 -2.75 30.71 30.33
CA SER A 122 -2.19 30.03 31.49
C SER A 122 -2.49 30.74 32.79
N TYR A 123 -2.39 30.04 33.90
CA TYR A 123 -2.50 30.60 35.24
C TYR A 123 -1.33 30.10 36.07
N GLY A 124 -0.61 31.05 36.70
CA GLY A 124 0.57 30.72 37.45
C GLY A 124 0.58 31.43 38.82
N VAL A 125 1.19 30.79 39.81
CA VAL A 125 1.48 31.37 41.12
C VAL A 125 2.98 31.26 41.35
N THR A 126 3.63 32.42 41.54
CA THR A 126 5.06 32.47 41.78
C THR A 126 5.32 33.11 43.13
N ARG A 127 6.04 32.41 44.03
CA ARG A 127 6.50 32.95 45.29
C ARG A 127 8.00 33.17 45.22
N THR A 128 8.39 34.46 45.17
CA THR A 128 9.79 34.87 45.08
C THR A 128 10.30 35.26 46.44
N ARG A 129 11.48 34.77 46.82
CA ARG A 129 12.25 35.20 47.98
C ARG A 129 13.37 36.09 47.48
N THR A 130 13.34 37.36 47.84
CA THR A 130 14.41 38.31 47.53
C THR A 130 15.30 38.46 48.75
N GLY A 131 16.56 38.04 48.68
CA GLY A 131 17.58 38.26 49.68
C GLY A 131 18.11 39.72 49.62
N ALA A 132 18.52 40.28 50.71
CA ALA A 132 18.84 41.69 50.86
C ALA A 132 20.21 42.10 50.30
N LEU A 133 20.70 41.56 49.21
CA LEU A 133 21.98 41.93 48.62
C LEU A 133 21.89 42.68 47.29
N ALA A 134 20.71 43.06 46.85
CA ALA A 134 20.53 43.78 45.60
C ALA A 134 20.28 45.28 45.88
N GLY A 135 21.33 46.06 45.77
CA GLY A 135 21.19 47.51 45.62
C GLY A 135 21.90 48.38 46.68
N THR A 136 23.22 48.39 46.64
CA THR A 136 23.96 49.57 47.18
C THR A 136 24.93 50.06 46.10
N THR A 137 24.44 50.90 45.21
CA THR A 137 25.28 51.94 44.58
C THR A 137 25.19 53.16 45.43
N GLY A 138 26.22 53.40 46.24
CA GLY A 138 26.56 54.71 46.85
C GLY A 138 25.82 55.06 48.13
N GLY A 139 26.50 54.96 49.27
CA GLY A 139 26.13 55.65 50.54
C GLY A 139 26.14 54.71 51.74
N SER A 140 26.95 55.06 52.77
CA SER A 140 27.12 54.34 54.01
C SER A 140 25.83 53.84 54.66
N ALA A 141 25.60 52.54 54.61
CA ALA A 141 24.48 51.92 55.32
C ALA A 141 25.00 51.20 56.57
N VAL A 142 25.15 51.91 57.63
CA VAL A 142 25.23 51.33 58.97
C VAL A 142 23.80 51.04 59.42
N GLY A 143 23.42 49.73 59.48
CA GLY A 143 22.15 49.35 60.07
C GLY A 143 21.09 48.75 59.08
N ALA A 144 21.48 48.16 57.99
CA ALA A 144 20.49 47.44 57.11
C ALA A 144 20.02 46.13 57.76
N ASN A 145 18.82 46.13 58.35
CA ASN A 145 18.11 44.91 58.71
C ASN A 145 17.87 44.06 57.46
N LEU A 146 18.59 42.97 57.36
CA LEU A 146 18.47 41.99 56.32
C LEU A 146 17.08 41.31 56.38
N ARG A 147 16.03 41.97 55.92
CA ARG A 147 14.70 41.43 55.88
C ARG A 147 14.52 40.68 54.55
N THR A 148 14.51 39.37 54.63
CA THR A 148 14.06 38.52 53.51
C THR A 148 12.61 38.88 53.18
N ARG A 149 12.38 39.35 51.95
CA ARG A 149 11.02 39.66 51.47
C ARG A 149 10.48 38.50 50.64
N TYR A 150 9.35 37.98 51.04
CA TYR A 150 8.59 37.04 50.21
C TYR A 150 7.52 37.85 49.48
N THR A 151 7.45 37.65 48.15
CA THR A 151 6.40 38.23 47.31
C THR A 151 5.70 37.07 46.61
N THR A 152 4.39 36.95 46.83
CA THR A 152 3.56 35.99 46.07
C THR A 152 2.89 36.79 44.95
N GLN A 153 2.99 36.30 43.75
CA GLN A 153 2.43 36.89 42.55
C GLN A 153 1.55 35.84 41.82
N TYR A 154 0.35 36.21 41.56
CA TYR A 154 -0.58 35.47 40.72
C TYR A 154 -0.57 36.09 39.33
N SER A 155 -0.44 35.28 38.29
CA SER A 155 -0.39 35.71 36.89
C SER A 155 -1.32 34.91 36.04
N ALA A 156 -2.04 35.56 35.14
CA ALA A 156 -2.90 34.95 34.16
C ALA A 156 -2.62 35.58 32.77
N PRO A 157 -1.55 35.12 32.08
CA PRO A 157 -1.27 35.62 30.75
C PRO A 157 -2.15 34.89 29.70
N ILE A 158 -2.63 35.66 28.72
CA ILE A 158 -3.14 35.17 27.43
C ILE A 158 -2.10 35.63 26.41
N ASN A 159 -1.46 34.66 25.76
CA ASN A 159 -0.44 34.91 24.75
C ASN A 159 -0.97 34.53 23.39
N GLY A 160 -0.84 35.40 22.40
CA GLY A 160 -1.02 35.15 21.00
C GLY A 160 0.33 35.15 20.28
N SER A 161 0.62 34.19 19.46
CA SER A 161 1.76 34.16 18.54
C SER A 161 1.33 33.76 17.15
N TRP A 162 1.93 34.41 16.15
CA TRP A 162 1.67 34.09 14.75
C TRP A 162 2.94 34.28 13.95
N ASP A 163 3.40 33.18 13.36
CA ASP A 163 4.51 33.20 12.42
C ASP A 163 3.97 33.48 11.03
N LEU A 164 4.41 34.61 10.44
CA LEU A 164 3.99 35.01 9.11
C LEU A 164 4.80 34.21 8.08
N ASP A 165 4.11 33.45 7.24
CA ASP A 165 4.74 32.64 6.18
C ASP A 165 5.14 33.51 4.97
N VAL A 166 6.03 34.49 5.19
CA VAL A 166 6.48 35.43 4.16
C VAL A 166 7.22 34.70 3.02
N TRP A 167 8.09 33.76 3.39
CA TRP A 167 8.99 33.07 2.46
C TRP A 167 8.44 31.73 1.99
N GLY A 168 7.23 31.35 2.42
CA GLY A 168 6.56 30.14 1.97
C GLY A 168 7.02 28.85 2.62
N ARG A 169 7.69 28.89 3.77
CA ARG A 169 8.10 27.69 4.50
C ARG A 169 6.90 26.81 4.83
N VAL A 170 5.83 27.37 5.40
CA VAL A 170 4.61 26.62 5.75
C VAL A 170 3.87 26.17 4.49
N ARG A 171 3.79 27.01 3.46
CA ARG A 171 3.19 26.63 2.16
C ARG A 171 3.92 25.46 1.50
N ARG A 172 5.28 25.45 1.52
CA ARG A 172 6.08 24.33 1.01
C ARG A 172 5.91 23.07 1.86
N THR A 173 5.75 23.19 3.18
CA THR A 173 5.41 22.05 4.04
C THR A 173 4.04 21.47 3.64
N ILE A 174 3.00 22.31 3.47
CA ILE A 174 1.68 21.86 3.03
C ILE A 174 1.73 21.19 1.64
N GLU A 175 2.54 21.74 0.72
CA GLU A 175 2.76 21.13 -0.61
C GLU A 175 3.40 19.75 -0.48
N GLY A 176 4.43 19.62 0.36
CA GLY A 176 5.09 18.35 0.65
C GLY A 176 4.14 17.33 1.28
N ASP A 177 3.40 17.72 2.31
CA ASP A 177 2.44 16.85 3.00
C ASP A 177 1.26 16.46 2.10
N THR A 178 0.85 17.36 1.19
CA THR A 178 -0.16 17.04 0.18
C THR A 178 0.35 15.97 -0.79
N SER A 179 1.60 16.07 -1.23
CA SER A 179 2.23 15.09 -2.09
C SER A 179 2.42 13.75 -1.37
N ALA A 180 2.78 13.77 -0.07
CA ALA A 180 2.86 12.59 0.78
C ALA A 180 1.49 11.89 0.91
N ALA A 181 0.40 12.64 1.09
CA ALA A 181 -0.95 12.07 1.13
C ALA A 181 -1.39 11.49 -0.21
N GLN A 182 -0.98 12.08 -1.33
CA GLN A 182 -1.19 11.52 -2.66
C GLN A 182 -0.39 10.23 -2.87
N ALA A 183 0.84 10.16 -2.36
CA ALA A 183 1.64 8.93 -2.36
C ALA A 183 0.95 7.83 -1.53
N SER A 184 0.50 8.16 -0.32
CA SER A 184 -0.21 7.22 0.56
C SER A 184 -1.54 6.72 -0.04
N ALA A 185 -2.26 7.55 -0.82
CA ALA A 185 -3.43 7.12 -1.57
C ALA A 185 -3.08 6.09 -2.66
N ALA A 186 -1.99 6.33 -3.40
CA ALA A 186 -1.49 5.38 -4.39
C ALA A 186 -0.97 4.08 -3.73
N ASP A 187 -0.32 4.16 -2.56
CA ASP A 187 0.12 3.01 -1.77
C ASP A 187 -1.04 2.16 -1.27
N LEU A 188 -2.17 2.79 -0.90
CA LEU A 188 -3.41 2.07 -0.55
C LEU A 188 -3.91 1.24 -1.74
N ASP A 189 -3.94 1.81 -2.93
CA ASP A 189 -4.38 1.09 -4.13
C ASP A 189 -3.38 0.00 -4.53
N ASN A 190 -2.07 0.23 -4.34
CA ASN A 190 -1.03 -0.78 -4.51
C ASN A 190 -1.20 -1.94 -3.51
N ALA A 191 -1.50 -1.66 -2.25
CA ALA A 191 -1.77 -2.67 -1.23
C ALA A 191 -3.02 -3.52 -1.57
N LYS A 192 -4.10 -2.90 -2.09
CA LYS A 192 -5.28 -3.62 -2.59
C LYS A 192 -4.92 -4.55 -3.74
N LEU A 193 -4.22 -4.04 -4.75
CA LEU A 193 -3.82 -4.82 -5.92
C LEU A 193 -2.91 -5.99 -5.52
N ALA A 194 -1.93 -5.74 -4.64
CA ALA A 194 -1.01 -6.77 -4.14
C ALA A 194 -1.74 -7.87 -3.34
N ALA A 195 -2.65 -7.49 -2.45
CA ALA A 195 -3.45 -8.45 -1.67
C ALA A 195 -4.38 -9.28 -2.57
N GLN A 196 -5.00 -8.66 -3.58
CA GLN A 196 -5.80 -9.35 -4.59
C GLN A 196 -4.97 -10.31 -5.43
N ALA A 197 -3.77 -9.92 -5.85
CA ALA A 197 -2.85 -10.77 -6.59
C ALA A 197 -2.40 -11.99 -5.76
N GLN A 198 -2.10 -11.80 -4.47
CA GLN A 198 -1.75 -12.87 -3.55
C GLN A 198 -2.92 -13.86 -3.39
N LEU A 199 -4.16 -13.35 -3.25
CA LEU A 199 -5.35 -14.20 -3.16
C LEU A 199 -5.56 -15.00 -4.45
N ALA A 200 -5.44 -14.37 -5.62
CA ALA A 200 -5.57 -15.05 -6.91
C ALA A 200 -4.51 -16.16 -7.07
N THR A 201 -3.27 -15.88 -6.66
CA THR A 201 -2.17 -16.86 -6.64
C THR A 201 -2.49 -18.05 -5.72
N ALA A 202 -2.91 -17.78 -4.48
CA ALA A 202 -3.31 -18.84 -3.55
C ALA A 202 -4.52 -19.66 -4.07
N TYR A 203 -5.47 -18.99 -4.71
CA TYR A 203 -6.63 -19.64 -5.32
C TYR A 203 -6.26 -20.59 -6.46
N PHE A 204 -5.41 -20.17 -7.40
CA PHE A 204 -4.97 -21.03 -8.48
C PHE A 204 -4.09 -22.18 -7.99
N ASN A 205 -3.28 -21.96 -6.96
CA ASN A 205 -2.52 -23.02 -6.28
C ASN A 205 -3.46 -24.03 -5.60
N LEU A 206 -4.52 -23.58 -4.95
CA LEU A 206 -5.54 -24.46 -4.37
C LEU A 206 -6.21 -25.31 -5.44
N ARG A 207 -6.63 -24.69 -6.56
CA ARG A 207 -7.24 -25.39 -7.71
C ARG A 207 -6.30 -26.40 -8.35
N THR A 208 -5.00 -26.11 -8.37
CA THR A 208 -3.97 -27.04 -8.83
C THR A 208 -3.82 -28.21 -7.86
N SER A 209 -3.86 -27.96 -6.54
CA SER A 209 -3.83 -29.03 -5.54
C SER A 209 -5.05 -29.97 -5.66
N ASP A 210 -6.25 -29.41 -5.91
CA ASP A 210 -7.44 -30.18 -6.20
C ASP A 210 -7.26 -31.07 -7.47
N ALA A 211 -6.70 -30.50 -8.53
CA ALA A 211 -6.45 -31.24 -9.79
C ALA A 211 -5.37 -32.33 -9.62
N LEU A 212 -4.32 -32.05 -8.83
CA LEU A 212 -3.27 -33.03 -8.51
C LEU A 212 -3.81 -34.17 -7.66
N HIS A 213 -4.66 -33.88 -6.68
CA HIS A 213 -5.35 -34.92 -5.89
C HIS A 213 -6.18 -35.85 -6.77
N ASP A 214 -6.97 -35.27 -7.68
CA ASP A 214 -7.79 -36.06 -8.63
C ASP A 214 -6.92 -36.91 -9.57
N LEU A 215 -5.81 -36.36 -10.05
CA LEU A 215 -4.84 -37.07 -10.87
C LEU A 215 -4.28 -38.29 -10.14
N LEU A 216 -3.73 -38.08 -8.93
CA LEU A 216 -3.12 -39.13 -8.11
C LEU A 216 -4.15 -40.20 -7.70
N THR A 217 -5.38 -39.79 -7.40
CA THR A 217 -6.47 -40.73 -7.09
C THR A 217 -6.83 -41.61 -8.27
N ARG A 218 -6.92 -41.06 -9.48
CA ARG A 218 -7.13 -41.84 -10.72
C ARG A 218 -5.95 -42.78 -11.01
N THR A 219 -4.73 -42.31 -10.83
CA THR A 219 -3.51 -43.11 -10.99
C THR A 219 -3.45 -44.25 -9.99
N ALA A 220 -3.81 -44.00 -8.70
CA ALA A 220 -3.93 -45.06 -7.71
C ALA A 220 -4.92 -46.15 -8.10
N ALA A 221 -6.04 -45.78 -8.69
CA ALA A 221 -7.02 -46.76 -9.23
C ALA A 221 -6.45 -47.59 -10.39
N ALA A 222 -5.68 -46.97 -11.31
CA ALA A 222 -4.98 -47.68 -12.38
C ALA A 222 -3.92 -48.65 -11.85
N TYR A 223 -3.11 -48.19 -10.86
CA TYR A 223 -2.09 -49.05 -10.24
C TYR A 223 -2.70 -50.21 -9.42
N ARG A 224 -3.85 -50.03 -8.79
CA ARG A 224 -4.59 -51.11 -8.14
C ARG A 224 -5.04 -52.19 -9.15
N GLU A 225 -5.40 -51.77 -10.34
CA GLU A 225 -5.75 -52.73 -11.43
C GLU A 225 -4.50 -53.52 -11.86
N THR A 226 -3.34 -52.85 -12.04
CA THR A 226 -2.06 -53.52 -12.35
C THR A 226 -1.67 -54.50 -11.22
N TYR A 227 -1.81 -54.12 -9.95
CA TYR A 227 -1.59 -54.99 -8.80
C TYR A 227 -2.55 -56.21 -8.83
N ARG A 228 -3.85 -56.01 -9.09
CA ARG A 228 -4.84 -57.09 -9.18
C ARG A 228 -4.49 -58.09 -10.26
N VAL A 229 -4.08 -57.61 -11.45
CA VAL A 229 -3.64 -58.46 -12.55
C VAL A 229 -2.41 -59.27 -12.17
N THR A 230 -1.41 -58.63 -11.51
CA THR A 230 -0.17 -59.26 -11.05
C THR A 230 -0.46 -60.37 -10.02
N LEU A 231 -1.32 -60.08 -9.02
CA LEU A 231 -1.74 -61.06 -8.00
C LEU A 231 -2.46 -62.27 -8.62
N ASN A 232 -3.36 -62.03 -9.60
CA ASN A 232 -4.06 -63.10 -10.30
C ASN A 232 -3.10 -63.99 -11.11
N LYS A 233 -2.12 -63.41 -11.78
CA LYS A 233 -1.09 -64.15 -12.52
C LYS A 233 -0.24 -65.00 -11.59
N ARG A 234 0.18 -64.44 -10.45
CA ARG A 234 0.91 -65.19 -9.43
C ARG A 234 0.11 -66.37 -8.90
N ASN A 235 -1.18 -66.17 -8.56
CA ASN A 235 -2.09 -67.23 -8.10
C ASN A 235 -2.36 -68.31 -9.14
N ALA A 236 -2.32 -67.96 -10.42
CA ALA A 236 -2.48 -68.89 -11.56
C ALA A 236 -1.17 -69.56 -12.00
N GLY A 237 -0.04 -69.23 -11.41
CA GLY A 237 1.28 -69.74 -11.84
C GLY A 237 1.73 -69.22 -13.20
N PHE A 238 1.15 -68.11 -13.70
CA PHE A 238 1.45 -67.55 -15.02
C PHE A 238 2.68 -66.63 -14.98
N GLY A 239 3.60 -66.82 -15.91
CA GLY A 239 4.75 -65.93 -16.14
C GLY A 239 5.17 -65.91 -17.60
N PRO A 240 6.14 -65.07 -18.00
CA PRO A 240 6.70 -65.04 -19.35
C PRO A 240 7.23 -66.43 -19.77
N PRO A 241 7.19 -66.79 -21.05
CA PRO A 241 7.74 -68.05 -21.53
C PRO A 241 9.23 -68.19 -21.14
N GLY A 242 9.55 -69.32 -20.42
CA GLY A 242 10.94 -69.61 -20.00
C GLY A 242 11.33 -69.00 -18.62
N THR A 243 10.40 -68.41 -17.87
CA THR A 243 10.60 -67.88 -16.51
C THR A 243 9.82 -68.65 -15.46
N GLN A 244 10.24 -68.54 -14.17
CA GLN A 244 9.54 -69.12 -13.00
C GLN A 244 8.29 -68.30 -12.65
N GLY A 245 7.27 -68.14 -13.49
CA GLY A 245 6.03 -67.50 -13.10
C GLY A 245 6.17 -66.11 -12.43
N THR A 246 5.04 -65.43 -12.16
CA THR A 246 5.02 -64.17 -11.40
C THR A 246 5.42 -64.43 -9.95
N THR A 247 6.41 -63.67 -9.44
CA THR A 247 7.03 -63.85 -8.12
C THR A 247 6.33 -63.02 -7.05
N ASP A 248 6.53 -63.35 -5.76
CA ASP A 248 6.06 -62.57 -4.62
C ASP A 248 6.71 -61.16 -4.59
N ALA A 249 7.94 -61.04 -5.13
CA ALA A 249 8.61 -59.75 -5.28
C ALA A 249 7.89 -58.81 -6.23
N GLU A 250 7.37 -59.32 -7.37
CA GLU A 250 6.58 -58.51 -8.33
C GLU A 250 5.25 -58.08 -7.74
N VAL A 251 4.57 -58.93 -6.95
CA VAL A 251 3.35 -58.56 -6.23
C VAL A 251 3.63 -57.50 -5.16
N GLY A 252 4.73 -57.67 -4.40
CA GLY A 252 5.18 -56.64 -3.45
C GLY A 252 5.50 -55.32 -4.08
N LEU A 253 6.17 -55.31 -5.25
CA LEU A 253 6.52 -54.08 -5.98
C LEU A 253 5.25 -53.37 -6.49
N ALA A 254 4.29 -54.09 -7.06
CA ALA A 254 3.03 -53.53 -7.52
C ALA A 254 2.20 -52.94 -6.35
N LEU A 255 2.19 -53.60 -5.18
CA LEU A 255 1.52 -53.07 -3.99
C LEU A 255 2.21 -51.84 -3.45
N ALA A 256 3.54 -51.83 -3.38
CA ALA A 256 4.30 -50.66 -2.94
C ALA A 256 4.03 -49.44 -3.85
N GLN A 257 3.90 -49.65 -5.14
CA GLN A 257 3.56 -48.57 -6.09
C GLN A 257 2.16 -47.96 -5.80
N VAL A 258 1.16 -48.80 -5.50
CA VAL A 258 -0.18 -48.34 -5.08
C VAL A 258 -0.08 -47.49 -3.79
N GLN A 259 0.60 -48.02 -2.77
CA GLN A 259 0.70 -47.34 -1.49
C GLN A 259 1.45 -46.01 -1.58
N ASN A 260 2.50 -45.92 -2.40
CA ASN A 260 3.24 -44.71 -2.66
C ASN A 260 2.34 -43.61 -3.27
N ILE A 261 1.51 -43.95 -4.25
CA ILE A 261 0.61 -42.96 -4.89
C ILE A 261 -0.53 -42.56 -3.94
N GLU A 262 -1.06 -43.49 -3.17
CA GLU A 262 -2.06 -43.18 -2.13
C GLU A 262 -1.50 -42.21 -1.06
N ALA A 263 -0.27 -42.44 -0.62
CA ALA A 263 0.41 -41.55 0.30
C ALA A 263 0.62 -40.15 -0.30
N GLN A 264 1.02 -40.06 -1.58
CA GLN A 264 1.14 -38.79 -2.29
C GLN A 264 -0.21 -38.08 -2.42
N ALA A 265 -1.28 -38.81 -2.76
CA ALA A 265 -2.64 -38.24 -2.84
C ALA A 265 -3.08 -37.65 -1.48
N LEU A 266 -2.82 -38.35 -0.37
CA LEU A 266 -3.11 -37.83 0.97
C LEU A 266 -2.29 -36.56 1.28
N ALA A 267 -1.00 -36.53 0.89
CA ALA A 267 -0.12 -35.39 1.13
C ALA A 267 -0.60 -34.10 0.43
N THR A 268 -1.31 -34.18 -0.71
CA THR A 268 -1.88 -33.00 -1.37
C THR A 268 -2.88 -32.25 -0.49
N GLY A 269 -3.54 -32.95 0.45
CA GLY A 269 -4.49 -32.36 1.40
C GLY A 269 -3.85 -31.32 2.32
N VAL A 270 -2.57 -31.49 2.68
CA VAL A 270 -1.84 -30.50 3.49
C VAL A 270 -1.67 -29.19 2.74
N GLN A 271 -1.20 -29.26 1.50
CA GLN A 271 -1.00 -28.05 0.68
C GLN A 271 -2.33 -27.35 0.39
N ARG A 272 -3.37 -28.14 0.07
CA ARG A 272 -4.73 -27.61 -0.13
C ARG A 272 -5.23 -26.83 1.07
N ALA A 273 -5.10 -27.41 2.29
CA ALA A 273 -5.49 -26.74 3.52
C ALA A 273 -4.70 -25.46 3.76
N GLN A 274 -3.39 -25.46 3.51
CA GLN A 274 -2.55 -24.25 3.64
C GLN A 274 -3.02 -23.15 2.70
N PHE A 275 -3.33 -23.44 1.43
CA PHE A 275 -3.85 -22.44 0.50
C PHE A 275 -5.25 -21.94 0.90
N GLU A 276 -6.12 -22.82 1.39
CA GLU A 276 -7.45 -22.43 1.89
C GLU A 276 -7.34 -21.49 3.09
N HIS A 277 -6.45 -21.79 4.05
CA HIS A 277 -6.17 -20.92 5.19
C HIS A 277 -5.57 -19.57 4.74
N ALA A 278 -4.66 -19.56 3.77
CA ALA A 278 -4.10 -18.31 3.23
C ALA A 278 -5.17 -17.45 2.57
N ILE A 279 -6.09 -18.05 1.81
CA ILE A 279 -7.22 -17.34 1.20
C ILE A 279 -8.13 -16.76 2.29
N ALA A 280 -8.41 -17.50 3.37
CA ALA A 280 -9.23 -17.00 4.48
C ALA A 280 -8.62 -15.75 5.11
N VAL A 281 -7.32 -15.79 5.44
CA VAL A 281 -6.58 -14.65 6.01
C VAL A 281 -6.59 -13.46 5.07
N LEU A 282 -6.35 -13.67 3.78
CA LEU A 282 -6.38 -12.59 2.77
C LEU A 282 -7.78 -11.99 2.61
N ALA A 283 -8.83 -12.81 2.76
CA ALA A 283 -10.23 -12.36 2.77
C ALA A 283 -10.66 -11.74 4.12
N GLY A 284 -9.75 -11.64 5.10
CA GLY A 284 -10.02 -11.04 6.41
C GLY A 284 -10.93 -11.89 7.30
N ARG A 285 -10.93 -13.22 7.10
CA ARG A 285 -11.74 -14.17 7.89
C ARG A 285 -10.85 -15.16 8.65
N PRO A 286 -11.29 -15.62 9.83
CA PRO A 286 -10.67 -16.78 10.47
C PRO A 286 -10.71 -18.01 9.54
N PRO A 287 -9.63 -18.81 9.45
CA PRO A 287 -9.60 -20.01 8.60
C PRO A 287 -10.76 -20.99 8.82
N ALA A 288 -11.27 -21.09 10.05
CA ALA A 288 -12.39 -21.97 10.39
C ALA A 288 -13.74 -21.56 9.78
N GLU A 289 -13.87 -20.32 9.31
CA GLU A 289 -15.11 -19.78 8.74
C GLU A 289 -15.16 -19.81 7.21
N LEU A 290 -14.08 -20.26 6.57
CA LEU A 290 -14.01 -20.34 5.13
C LEU A 290 -13.83 -21.80 4.70
N SER A 291 -14.75 -22.27 3.84
CA SER A 291 -14.59 -23.52 3.12
C SER A 291 -14.76 -23.29 1.63
N ILE A 292 -13.82 -23.86 0.87
CA ILE A 292 -13.83 -23.76 -0.60
C ILE A 292 -14.06 -25.17 -1.17
N ALA A 293 -15.11 -25.32 -1.97
CA ALA A 293 -15.44 -26.59 -2.60
C ALA A 293 -14.28 -27.13 -3.45
N HIS A 294 -14.08 -28.44 -3.42
CA HIS A 294 -13.10 -29.13 -4.26
C HIS A 294 -13.52 -29.02 -5.73
N ILE A 295 -12.73 -28.32 -6.52
CA ILE A 295 -12.93 -28.12 -7.96
C ILE A 295 -11.55 -28.07 -8.62
N PRO A 296 -11.20 -28.99 -9.53
CA PRO A 296 -9.89 -29.00 -10.16
C PRO A 296 -9.67 -27.78 -11.05
N LEU A 297 -8.41 -27.41 -11.26
CA LEU A 297 -8.02 -26.32 -12.15
C LEU A 297 -8.55 -26.59 -13.56
N ALA A 298 -9.47 -25.74 -14.01
CA ALA A 298 -10.11 -25.82 -15.32
C ALA A 298 -10.08 -24.45 -16.03
N GLY A 299 -10.34 -24.45 -17.32
CA GLY A 299 -10.49 -23.24 -18.12
C GLY A 299 -9.29 -22.93 -19.01
N ARG A 300 -9.49 -21.90 -19.84
CA ARG A 300 -8.44 -21.33 -20.70
C ARG A 300 -7.90 -20.07 -20.08
N ILE A 301 -6.60 -19.86 -20.25
CA ILE A 301 -5.95 -18.63 -19.84
C ILE A 301 -6.53 -17.48 -20.66
N PRO A 302 -6.93 -16.39 -19.99
CA PRO A 302 -7.49 -15.23 -20.68
C PRO A 302 -6.44 -14.58 -21.59
N LYS A 303 -6.89 -14.07 -22.74
CA LYS A 303 -6.05 -13.21 -23.58
C LYS A 303 -6.01 -11.82 -22.94
N ILE A 304 -4.86 -11.44 -22.40
CA ILE A 304 -4.65 -10.14 -21.75
C ILE A 304 -4.17 -9.16 -22.82
N PRO A 305 -4.87 -8.03 -23.03
CA PRO A 305 -4.39 -6.99 -23.93
C PRO A 305 -3.20 -6.26 -23.32
N VAL A 306 -2.08 -6.18 -24.04
CA VAL A 306 -0.86 -5.49 -23.58
C VAL A 306 -0.86 -4.06 -24.12
N ALA A 307 -0.74 -3.08 -23.21
CA ALA A 307 -0.65 -1.66 -23.54
C ALA A 307 0.76 -1.28 -24.05
N VAL A 308 0.94 -0.04 -24.52
CA VAL A 308 2.27 0.48 -24.84
C VAL A 308 3.06 0.76 -23.56
N PRO A 309 4.42 0.66 -23.59
CA PRO A 309 5.26 0.86 -22.40
C PRO A 309 5.02 2.19 -21.66
N SER A 310 4.85 3.31 -22.39
CA SER A 310 4.60 4.61 -21.78
C SER A 310 3.34 4.68 -20.92
N ALA A 311 2.31 3.88 -21.23
CA ALA A 311 1.08 3.83 -20.43
C ALA A 311 1.29 3.21 -19.02
N LEU A 312 2.38 2.48 -18.78
CA LEU A 312 2.71 1.98 -17.43
C LEU A 312 2.96 3.11 -16.44
N LEU A 313 3.54 4.23 -16.89
CA LEU A 313 3.82 5.38 -16.04
C LEU A 313 2.54 6.01 -15.46
N GLU A 314 1.41 5.79 -16.10
CA GLU A 314 0.10 6.36 -15.70
C GLU A 314 -0.83 5.32 -15.06
N ARG A 315 -0.46 4.04 -15.11
CA ARG A 315 -1.36 2.93 -14.73
C ARG A 315 -0.87 2.10 -13.55
N ARG A 316 0.28 2.41 -12.99
CA ARG A 316 0.79 1.68 -11.83
C ARG A 316 0.79 2.56 -10.60
N PRO A 317 0.13 2.12 -9.52
CA PRO A 317 0.07 2.89 -8.28
C PRO A 317 1.44 3.03 -7.60
N ASP A 318 2.33 2.03 -7.69
CA ASP A 318 3.67 2.10 -7.12
C ASP A 318 4.58 3.15 -7.81
N ILE A 319 4.45 3.31 -9.13
CA ILE A 319 5.17 4.35 -9.88
C ILE A 319 4.63 5.73 -9.49
N ALA A 320 3.30 5.85 -9.36
CA ALA A 320 2.67 7.10 -8.96
C ALA A 320 3.04 7.49 -7.52
N ALA A 321 3.08 6.55 -6.58
CA ALA A 321 3.54 6.78 -5.21
C ALA A 321 4.98 7.30 -5.18
N ALA A 322 5.88 6.65 -5.93
CA ALA A 322 7.28 7.08 -6.03
C ALA A 322 7.44 8.48 -6.64
N GLU A 323 6.62 8.84 -7.65
CA GLU A 323 6.60 10.19 -8.23
C GLU A 323 6.14 11.24 -7.21
N ARG A 324 5.09 10.94 -6.42
CA ARG A 324 4.58 11.84 -5.38
C ARG A 324 5.56 12.01 -4.22
N THR A 325 6.29 10.96 -3.86
CA THR A 325 7.39 11.05 -2.88
C THR A 325 8.51 11.99 -3.38
N MET A 326 8.88 11.90 -4.66
CA MET A 326 9.84 12.81 -5.28
C MET A 326 9.33 14.26 -5.27
N GLN A 327 8.04 14.49 -5.50
CA GLN A 327 7.42 15.80 -5.40
C GLN A 327 7.43 16.35 -3.96
N GLN A 328 7.19 15.49 -2.96
CA GLN A 328 7.32 15.82 -1.54
C GLN A 328 8.74 16.31 -1.22
N ASP A 329 9.76 15.53 -1.60
CA ASP A 329 11.15 15.85 -1.31
C ASP A 329 11.61 17.14 -2.01
N ASN A 330 11.09 17.42 -3.22
CA ASN A 330 11.31 18.70 -3.89
C ASN A 330 10.76 19.88 -3.08
N ALA A 331 9.55 19.76 -2.52
CA ALA A 331 8.97 20.80 -1.68
C ALA A 331 9.78 21.01 -0.39
N LEU A 332 10.33 19.94 0.19
CA LEU A 332 11.17 20.00 1.39
C LEU A 332 12.52 20.71 1.14
N ILE A 333 13.03 20.75 -0.09
CA ILE A 333 14.16 21.64 -0.43
C ILE A 333 13.77 23.10 -0.15
N GLY A 334 12.58 23.51 -0.59
CA GLY A 334 12.09 24.87 -0.35
C GLY A 334 11.91 25.18 1.14
N VAL A 335 11.47 24.20 1.94
CA VAL A 335 11.42 24.34 3.42
C VAL A 335 12.80 24.58 4.00
N ALA A 336 13.82 23.83 3.57
CA ALA A 336 15.19 23.99 4.02
C ALA A 336 15.81 25.32 3.55
N GLU A 337 15.56 25.73 2.31
CA GLU A 337 16.04 27.02 1.76
C GLU A 337 15.39 28.23 2.45
N ALA A 338 14.16 28.10 2.95
CA ALA A 338 13.50 29.17 3.71
C ALA A 338 14.26 29.55 4.98
N ALA A 339 15.07 28.65 5.55
CA ALA A 339 15.92 28.93 6.73
C ALA A 339 17.06 29.93 6.45
N TYR A 340 17.33 30.29 5.20
CA TYR A 340 18.23 31.37 4.84
C TYR A 340 17.63 32.78 5.01
N TYR A 341 16.31 32.87 5.24
CA TYR A 341 15.58 34.12 5.29
C TYR A 341 15.12 34.44 6.73
N PRO A 342 14.84 35.73 7.07
CA PRO A 342 14.37 36.08 8.39
C PRO A 342 13.02 35.45 8.74
N ASP A 343 12.90 34.82 9.89
CA ASP A 343 11.60 34.46 10.47
C ASP A 343 10.89 35.73 10.98
N VAL A 344 9.65 35.95 10.50
CA VAL A 344 8.82 37.09 10.86
C VAL A 344 7.66 36.62 11.71
N SER A 345 7.57 37.08 12.95
CA SER A 345 6.51 36.71 13.87
C SER A 345 5.80 37.91 14.47
N LEU A 346 4.52 37.76 14.76
CA LEU A 346 3.69 38.68 15.52
C LEU A 346 3.39 38.08 16.89
N SER A 347 3.44 38.90 17.92
CA SER A 347 3.08 38.50 19.29
C SER A 347 2.11 39.48 19.91
N ALA A 348 1.17 38.96 20.69
CA ALA A 348 0.25 39.75 21.50
C ALA A 348 0.15 39.12 22.90
N ILE A 349 0.28 39.91 23.92
CA ILE A 349 0.20 39.45 25.31
C ILE A 349 -0.80 40.33 26.05
N VAL A 350 -1.73 39.68 26.73
CA VAL A 350 -2.58 40.32 27.75
C VAL A 350 -2.34 39.57 29.05
N GLN A 351 -1.66 40.21 29.99
CA GLN A 351 -1.29 39.57 31.25
C GLN A 351 -1.92 40.28 32.43
N PHE A 352 -2.60 39.54 33.28
CA PHE A 352 -3.13 40.01 34.56
C PHE A 352 -2.16 39.59 35.67
N ILE A 353 -1.78 40.56 36.52
CA ILE A 353 -0.84 40.32 37.62
C ILE A 353 -1.45 40.85 38.92
N ALA A 354 -1.51 40.02 39.96
CA ALA A 354 -2.06 40.39 41.26
C ALA A 354 -1.27 39.76 42.43
N PRO A 355 -1.20 40.41 43.60
CA PRO A 355 -0.60 39.84 44.80
C PRO A 355 -1.55 38.87 45.56
N ILE A 356 -2.81 38.81 45.19
CA ILE A 356 -3.87 37.95 45.76
C ILE A 356 -4.51 37.12 44.67
N PRO A 357 -5.08 35.93 45.01
CA PRO A 357 -5.81 35.13 44.04
C PRO A 357 -6.97 35.95 43.45
N LEU A 358 -6.99 36.03 42.11
CA LEU A 358 -8.08 36.60 41.31
C LEU A 358 -8.75 37.89 41.77
N PRO A 359 -8.31 39.08 41.29
CA PRO A 359 -9.25 39.87 40.49
C PRO A 359 -8.64 40.20 39.13
N PHE A 360 -9.28 39.75 38.08
CA PHE A 360 -9.04 40.24 36.72
C PHE A 360 -9.56 41.67 36.64
N SER A 361 -8.67 42.66 36.81
CA SER A 361 -9.00 44.07 36.69
C SER A 361 -8.16 44.71 35.61
N ALA A 362 -8.76 45.51 34.76
CA ALA A 362 -8.08 46.24 33.70
C ALA A 362 -6.94 47.13 34.22
N ALA A 363 -7.05 47.64 35.48
CA ALA A 363 -6.02 48.43 36.12
C ALA A 363 -4.73 47.66 36.47
N ARG A 364 -4.74 46.36 36.42
CA ARG A 364 -3.59 45.47 36.68
C ARG A 364 -3.27 44.58 35.47
N SER A 365 -3.69 44.98 34.29
CA SER A 365 -3.34 44.31 33.05
C SER A 365 -2.15 44.96 32.38
N ILE A 366 -1.26 44.13 31.86
CA ILE A 366 -0.18 44.52 30.95
C ILE A 366 -0.59 44.02 29.56
N GLN A 367 -0.60 44.91 28.58
CA GLN A 367 -0.92 44.59 27.19
C GLN A 367 0.29 44.95 26.34
N SER A 368 0.70 44.04 25.49
CA SER A 368 1.83 44.24 24.58
C SER A 368 1.49 43.60 23.22
N ILE A 369 1.78 44.34 22.17
CA ILE A 369 1.74 43.84 20.78
C ILE A 369 3.13 44.12 20.21
N GLY A 370 3.73 43.10 19.61
CA GLY A 370 5.06 43.16 19.02
C GLY A 370 5.12 42.47 17.66
N ALA A 371 6.02 42.96 16.84
CA ALA A 371 6.47 42.26 15.63
C ALA A 371 7.97 42.02 15.78
N ASN A 372 8.41 40.83 15.43
CA ASN A 372 9.82 40.45 15.48
C ASN A 372 10.25 39.86 14.13
N ALA A 373 11.44 40.24 13.67
CA ALA A 373 12.10 39.61 12.53
C ALA A 373 13.48 39.16 13.00
N ALA A 374 13.74 37.86 12.94
CA ALA A 374 14.98 37.25 13.39
C ALA A 374 15.67 36.52 12.26
N GLN A 375 16.95 36.83 12.04
CA GLN A 375 17.78 36.17 11.04
C GLN A 375 19.02 35.59 11.67
N THR A 376 19.31 34.33 11.39
CA THR A 376 20.58 33.71 11.76
C THR A 376 21.67 34.15 10.78
N LEU A 377 22.65 34.93 11.27
CA LEU A 377 23.74 35.44 10.42
C LEU A 377 24.89 34.42 10.30
N PHE A 378 25.12 33.62 11.34
CA PHE A 378 26.18 32.62 11.37
C PHE A 378 25.79 31.46 12.27
N ASN A 379 25.86 30.23 11.74
CA ASN A 379 25.57 29.00 12.47
C ASN A 379 26.56 27.88 12.15
N GLY A 380 27.79 28.23 11.75
CA GLY A 380 28.83 27.24 11.45
C GLY A 380 28.54 26.37 10.24
N GLY A 381 27.68 26.82 9.31
CA GLY A 381 27.32 26.06 8.10
C GLY A 381 26.10 25.12 8.23
N LEU A 382 25.40 25.14 9.38
CA LEU A 382 24.26 24.26 9.63
C LEU A 382 23.18 24.37 8.53
N THR A 383 22.77 25.60 8.19
CA THR A 383 21.72 25.81 7.16
C THR A 383 22.15 25.29 5.79
N ALA A 384 23.42 25.50 5.40
CA ALA A 384 23.96 24.97 4.15
C ALA A 384 23.90 23.44 4.13
N ALA A 385 24.34 22.79 5.21
CA ALA A 385 24.31 21.34 5.33
C ALA A 385 22.88 20.77 5.31
N GLN A 386 21.90 21.49 5.87
CA GLN A 386 20.49 21.09 5.82
C GLN A 386 19.91 21.15 4.40
N VAL A 387 20.25 22.19 3.63
CA VAL A 387 19.85 22.30 2.22
C VAL A 387 20.51 21.22 1.37
N ASP A 388 21.82 20.97 1.59
CA ASP A 388 22.53 19.90 0.88
C ASP A 388 21.94 18.53 1.20
N ALA A 389 21.55 18.26 2.46
CA ALA A 389 20.86 17.05 2.87
C ALA A 389 19.50 16.90 2.18
N ALA A 390 18.68 17.97 2.14
CA ALA A 390 17.39 17.95 1.46
C ALA A 390 17.53 17.67 -0.05
N ARG A 391 18.51 18.29 -0.71
CA ARG A 391 18.83 18.01 -2.13
C ARG A 391 19.29 16.56 -2.35
N ALA A 392 20.11 16.01 -1.45
CA ALA A 392 20.55 14.63 -1.53
C ALA A 392 19.36 13.66 -1.36
N THR A 393 18.40 13.94 -0.48
CA THR A 393 17.16 13.17 -0.31
C THR A 393 16.33 13.20 -1.59
N TYR A 394 16.16 14.38 -2.21
CA TYR A 394 15.49 14.48 -3.51
C TYR A 394 16.16 13.62 -4.59
N TRP A 395 17.50 13.65 -4.71
CA TRP A 395 18.19 12.82 -5.69
C TRP A 395 18.06 11.31 -5.39
N GLN A 396 17.97 10.94 -4.12
CA GLN A 396 17.66 9.58 -3.71
C GLN A 396 16.27 9.15 -4.19
N SER A 397 15.26 9.99 -4.02
CA SER A 397 13.89 9.69 -4.48
C SER A 397 13.78 9.65 -6.01
N VAL A 398 14.54 10.49 -6.74
CA VAL A 398 14.67 10.40 -8.21
C VAL A 398 15.24 9.05 -8.63
N ALA A 399 16.30 8.57 -7.97
CA ALA A 399 16.89 7.27 -8.28
C ALA A 399 15.91 6.12 -7.97
N THR A 400 15.17 6.21 -6.85
CA THR A 400 14.13 5.25 -6.46
C THR A 400 12.98 5.22 -7.47
N TYR A 401 12.50 6.37 -7.91
CA TYR A 401 11.48 6.47 -8.96
C TYR A 401 11.93 5.77 -10.25
N ARG A 402 13.14 6.09 -10.73
CA ARG A 402 13.71 5.46 -11.93
C ARG A 402 13.85 3.95 -11.78
N GLN A 403 14.29 3.47 -10.60
CA GLN A 403 14.39 2.04 -10.31
C GLN A 403 13.02 1.36 -10.30
N THR A 404 12.00 1.99 -9.73
CA THR A 404 10.61 1.48 -9.73
C THR A 404 10.10 1.32 -11.16
N VAL A 405 10.36 2.31 -12.02
CA VAL A 405 10.00 2.23 -13.45
C VAL A 405 10.70 1.08 -14.15
N LEU A 406 12.02 0.92 -13.94
CA LEU A 406 12.79 -0.17 -14.56
C LEU A 406 12.29 -1.55 -14.09
N THR A 407 12.00 -1.69 -12.79
CA THR A 407 11.44 -2.92 -12.22
C THR A 407 10.05 -3.23 -12.80
N ALA A 408 9.23 -2.20 -13.01
CA ALA A 408 7.92 -2.37 -13.65
C ALA A 408 8.04 -2.91 -15.09
N PHE A 409 8.98 -2.39 -15.87
CA PHE A 409 9.27 -2.91 -17.22
C PHE A 409 9.77 -4.35 -17.18
N GLN A 410 10.70 -4.67 -16.28
CA GLN A 410 11.18 -6.02 -16.08
C GLN A 410 10.02 -6.99 -15.80
N GLN A 411 9.13 -6.65 -14.87
CA GLN A 411 7.99 -7.51 -14.50
C GLN A 411 7.07 -7.81 -15.68
N VAL A 412 6.83 -6.83 -16.54
CA VAL A 412 6.02 -7.03 -17.77
C VAL A 412 6.74 -7.94 -18.75
N GLU A 413 8.01 -7.69 -19.03
CA GLU A 413 8.81 -8.51 -19.94
C GLU A 413 8.92 -9.97 -19.45
N ASP A 414 9.19 -10.17 -18.16
CA ASP A 414 9.28 -11.50 -17.55
C ASP A 414 7.94 -12.25 -17.66
N ALA A 415 6.82 -11.58 -17.41
CA ALA A 415 5.50 -12.18 -17.52
C ALA A 415 5.13 -12.53 -18.99
N LEU A 416 5.47 -11.67 -19.95
CA LEU A 416 5.27 -11.90 -21.38
C LEU A 416 6.10 -13.10 -21.86
N ALA A 417 7.38 -13.15 -21.47
CA ALA A 417 8.28 -14.26 -21.78
C ALA A 417 7.76 -15.58 -21.20
N ALA A 418 7.34 -15.57 -19.92
CA ALA A 418 6.80 -16.73 -19.23
C ALA A 418 5.55 -17.28 -19.94
N ILE A 419 4.57 -16.43 -20.24
CA ILE A 419 3.34 -16.87 -20.94
C ILE A 419 3.67 -17.46 -22.32
N ARG A 420 4.58 -16.82 -23.06
CA ARG A 420 4.98 -17.30 -24.39
C ARG A 420 5.69 -18.66 -24.33
N ILE A 421 6.59 -18.83 -23.38
CA ILE A 421 7.38 -20.07 -23.23
C ILE A 421 6.47 -21.20 -22.71
N TYR A 422 5.75 -20.99 -21.61
CA TYR A 422 4.85 -22.02 -21.05
C TYR A 422 3.74 -22.43 -22.00
N THR A 423 3.24 -21.53 -22.86
CA THR A 423 2.25 -21.90 -23.89
C THR A 423 2.81 -22.91 -24.89
N ARG A 424 4.08 -22.79 -25.27
CA ARG A 424 4.75 -23.74 -26.19
C ARG A 424 5.08 -25.04 -25.48
N GLU A 425 5.59 -24.94 -24.25
CA GLU A 425 5.92 -26.07 -23.40
C GLU A 425 4.69 -26.93 -23.12
N LEU A 426 3.53 -26.32 -22.84
CA LEU A 426 2.26 -27.02 -22.65
C LEU A 426 1.89 -27.84 -23.86
N ALA A 427 2.06 -27.32 -25.07
CA ALA A 427 1.73 -28.06 -26.29
C ALA A 427 2.64 -29.31 -26.46
N VAL A 428 3.92 -29.19 -26.18
CA VAL A 428 4.90 -30.31 -26.23
C VAL A 428 4.56 -31.36 -25.17
N GLU A 429 4.28 -30.93 -23.93
CA GLU A 429 3.95 -31.83 -22.82
C GLU A 429 2.64 -32.57 -23.04
N GLN A 430 1.64 -31.91 -23.62
CA GLN A 430 0.38 -32.58 -24.02
C GLN A 430 0.60 -33.70 -25.05
N ASP A 431 1.52 -33.52 -25.97
CA ASP A 431 1.88 -34.59 -26.91
C ASP A 431 2.69 -35.71 -26.23
N ALA A 432 3.54 -35.38 -25.25
CA ALA A 432 4.25 -36.35 -24.41
C ALA A 432 3.25 -37.18 -23.58
N VAL A 433 2.27 -36.56 -22.94
CA VAL A 433 1.17 -37.26 -22.22
C VAL A 433 0.43 -38.23 -23.13
N LYS A 434 0.01 -37.81 -24.34
CA LYS A 434 -0.69 -38.68 -25.30
C LYS A 434 0.15 -39.89 -25.69
N ASN A 435 1.47 -39.68 -25.91
CA ASN A 435 2.35 -40.80 -26.31
C ASN A 435 2.60 -41.74 -25.13
N ALA A 436 2.76 -41.22 -23.90
CA ALA A 436 2.91 -42.02 -22.69
C ALA A 436 1.62 -42.83 -22.41
N GLN A 437 0.44 -42.27 -22.61
CA GLN A 437 -0.83 -42.97 -22.47
C GLN A 437 -0.91 -44.16 -23.44
N LYS A 438 -0.52 -43.97 -24.72
CA LYS A 438 -0.44 -45.06 -25.68
C LYS A 438 0.53 -46.14 -25.24
N ALA A 439 1.68 -45.78 -24.71
CA ALA A 439 2.69 -46.74 -24.23
C ALA A 439 2.13 -47.56 -23.07
N VAL A 440 1.50 -46.95 -22.08
CA VAL A 440 0.84 -47.64 -20.97
C VAL A 440 -0.23 -48.59 -21.46
N GLU A 441 -1.08 -48.17 -22.41
CA GLU A 441 -2.12 -49.02 -22.98
C GLU A 441 -1.54 -50.25 -23.69
N VAL A 442 -0.49 -50.07 -24.49
CA VAL A 442 0.16 -51.18 -25.21
C VAL A 442 0.85 -52.12 -24.24
N TYR A 443 1.70 -51.62 -23.33
CA TYR A 443 2.44 -52.44 -22.38
C TYR A 443 1.52 -53.15 -21.38
N SER A 444 0.43 -52.53 -20.94
CA SER A 444 -0.57 -53.18 -20.08
C SER A 444 -1.26 -54.37 -20.79
N ARG A 445 -1.57 -54.25 -22.11
CA ARG A 445 -2.09 -55.37 -22.91
C ARG A 445 -1.07 -56.49 -23.08
N GLN A 446 0.19 -56.14 -23.40
CA GLN A 446 1.29 -57.11 -23.56
C GLN A 446 1.60 -57.82 -22.23
N TYR A 447 1.55 -57.12 -21.11
CA TYR A 447 1.74 -57.70 -19.76
C TYR A 447 0.61 -58.70 -19.45
N ARG A 448 -0.66 -58.39 -19.77
CA ARG A 448 -1.79 -59.33 -19.63
C ARG A 448 -1.60 -60.56 -20.48
N ALA A 449 -1.04 -60.42 -21.69
CA ALA A 449 -0.71 -61.49 -22.59
C ALA A 449 0.56 -62.31 -22.18
N GLY A 450 1.33 -61.83 -21.21
CA GLY A 450 2.55 -62.45 -20.74
C GLY A 450 3.80 -62.23 -21.63
N THR A 451 3.78 -61.24 -22.52
CA THR A 451 4.88 -60.94 -23.47
C THR A 451 5.88 -59.90 -22.97
N VAL A 452 5.56 -59.16 -21.90
CA VAL A 452 6.47 -58.24 -21.23
C VAL A 452 6.38 -58.42 -19.70
N ASP A 453 7.39 -57.97 -18.98
CA ASP A 453 7.45 -58.04 -17.53
C ASP A 453 6.70 -56.87 -16.87
N LEU A 454 6.47 -56.96 -15.54
CA LEU A 454 5.83 -55.95 -14.73
C LEU A 454 6.60 -54.62 -14.72
N THR A 455 7.92 -54.69 -14.70
CA THR A 455 8.81 -53.52 -14.62
C THR A 455 8.60 -52.58 -15.81
N THR A 456 8.39 -53.14 -17.00
CA THR A 456 8.07 -52.40 -18.22
C THR A 456 6.76 -51.58 -18.06
N VAL A 457 5.72 -52.19 -17.48
CA VAL A 457 4.43 -51.54 -17.25
C VAL A 457 4.60 -50.41 -16.22
N ILE A 458 5.24 -50.70 -15.07
CA ILE A 458 5.47 -49.70 -14.01
C ILE A 458 6.27 -48.53 -14.57
N THR A 459 7.33 -48.77 -15.37
CA THR A 459 8.12 -47.69 -15.97
C THR A 459 7.27 -46.78 -16.86
N ALA A 460 6.38 -47.37 -17.69
CA ALA A 460 5.48 -46.59 -18.53
C ALA A 460 4.43 -45.83 -17.72
N GLU A 461 3.87 -46.44 -16.67
CA GLU A 461 2.90 -45.78 -15.76
C GLU A 461 3.55 -44.61 -15.00
N VAL A 462 4.75 -44.75 -14.49
CA VAL A 462 5.52 -43.67 -13.84
C VAL A 462 5.83 -42.54 -14.81
N THR A 463 6.21 -42.88 -16.06
CA THR A 463 6.46 -41.88 -17.10
C THR A 463 5.20 -41.10 -17.43
N LEU A 464 4.04 -41.78 -17.57
CA LEU A 464 2.76 -41.11 -17.78
C LEU A 464 2.42 -40.16 -16.64
N LEU A 465 2.51 -40.64 -15.39
CA LEU A 465 2.22 -39.82 -14.22
C LEU A 465 3.10 -38.57 -14.17
N ASN A 466 4.42 -38.70 -14.39
CA ASN A 466 5.35 -37.59 -14.41
C ASN A 466 4.97 -36.54 -15.47
N ASN A 467 4.63 -36.97 -16.67
CA ASN A 467 4.20 -36.07 -17.74
C ASN A 467 2.85 -35.38 -17.41
N GLU A 468 1.87 -36.09 -16.84
CA GLU A 468 0.61 -35.49 -16.40
C GLU A 468 0.80 -34.47 -15.27
N VAL A 469 1.68 -34.74 -14.32
CA VAL A 469 2.06 -33.77 -13.24
C VAL A 469 2.78 -32.55 -13.84
N ASN A 470 3.70 -32.76 -14.79
CA ASN A 470 4.37 -31.66 -15.48
C ASN A 470 3.37 -30.80 -16.28
N GLU A 471 2.43 -31.41 -17.02
CA GLU A 471 1.37 -30.68 -17.71
C GLU A 471 0.57 -29.80 -16.75
N LEU A 472 0.20 -30.34 -15.58
CA LEU A 472 -0.54 -29.63 -14.56
C LEU A 472 0.27 -28.44 -13.99
N ASN A 473 1.56 -28.65 -13.71
CA ASN A 473 2.47 -27.59 -13.22
C ASN A 473 2.65 -26.47 -14.27
N ILE A 474 2.79 -26.82 -15.55
CA ILE A 474 2.88 -25.83 -16.63
C ILE A 474 1.58 -25.02 -16.74
N ARG A 475 0.41 -25.66 -16.61
CA ARG A 475 -0.87 -24.94 -16.57
C ARG A 475 -0.97 -24.00 -15.38
N GLN A 476 -0.57 -24.44 -14.18
CA GLN A 476 -0.47 -23.57 -13.00
C GLN A 476 0.40 -22.36 -13.28
N ASN A 477 1.63 -22.56 -13.75
CA ASN A 477 2.57 -21.50 -14.05
C ASN A 477 2.01 -20.50 -15.09
N LEU A 478 1.25 -20.96 -16.05
CA LEU A 478 0.56 -20.10 -17.01
C LEU A 478 -0.50 -19.21 -16.36
N PHE A 479 -1.32 -19.76 -15.44
CA PHE A 479 -2.29 -18.94 -14.68
C PHE A 479 -1.58 -17.92 -13.82
N LEU A 480 -0.53 -18.31 -13.10
CA LEU A 480 0.25 -17.40 -12.27
C LEU A 480 0.94 -16.31 -13.10
N ALA A 481 1.54 -16.65 -14.23
CA ALA A 481 2.13 -15.68 -15.15
C ALA A 481 1.08 -14.71 -15.71
N SER A 482 -0.16 -15.16 -15.94
CA SER A 482 -1.25 -14.29 -16.38
C SER A 482 -1.69 -13.30 -15.29
N VAL A 483 -1.76 -13.73 -14.02
CA VAL A 483 -2.01 -12.83 -12.87
C VAL A 483 -0.88 -11.80 -12.76
N ASN A 484 0.37 -12.26 -12.80
CA ASN A 484 1.54 -11.39 -12.73
C ASN A 484 1.56 -10.34 -13.85
N LEU A 485 1.18 -10.72 -15.08
CA LEU A 485 1.08 -9.77 -16.18
C LEU A 485 0.02 -8.70 -15.93
N ILE A 486 -1.18 -9.07 -15.44
CA ILE A 486 -2.24 -8.10 -15.14
C ILE A 486 -1.79 -7.13 -14.04
N VAL A 487 -1.18 -7.64 -12.98
CA VAL A 487 -0.64 -6.82 -11.87
C VAL A 487 0.48 -5.91 -12.36
N ALA A 488 1.41 -6.43 -13.17
CA ALA A 488 2.50 -5.66 -13.76
C ALA A 488 2.00 -4.53 -14.68
N LEU A 489 0.83 -4.70 -15.29
CA LEU A 489 0.13 -3.68 -16.09
C LEU A 489 -0.71 -2.70 -15.24
N GLY A 490 -0.70 -2.82 -13.90
CA GLY A 490 -1.39 -1.93 -12.98
C GLY A 490 -2.80 -2.38 -12.57
N GLY A 491 -3.26 -3.60 -12.95
CA GLY A 491 -4.52 -4.18 -12.46
C GLY A 491 -5.80 -3.39 -12.79
N GLY A 492 -5.73 -2.41 -13.69
CA GLY A 492 -6.86 -1.53 -14.01
C GLY A 492 -6.85 -0.18 -13.27
N TRP A 493 -5.85 0.10 -12.47
CA TRP A 493 -5.67 1.40 -11.82
C TRP A 493 -5.30 2.51 -12.81
N ASP A 494 -5.63 3.77 -12.46
CA ASP A 494 -5.31 4.97 -13.23
C ASP A 494 -4.97 6.13 -12.29
N THR A 495 -4.07 7.03 -12.71
CA THR A 495 -3.69 8.23 -11.95
C THR A 495 -4.85 9.18 -11.65
N MET A 496 -5.95 9.10 -12.40
CA MET A 496 -7.17 9.86 -12.10
C MET A 496 -7.82 9.49 -10.76
N LEU A 497 -7.47 8.35 -10.18
CA LEU A 497 -7.92 7.93 -8.84
C LEU A 497 -7.17 8.64 -7.72
N ILE A 498 -6.03 9.29 -8.00
CA ILE A 498 -5.29 10.07 -7.00
C ILE A 498 -6.09 11.33 -6.66
N PRO A 499 -6.35 11.60 -5.36
CA PRO A 499 -7.08 12.79 -4.96
C PRO A 499 -6.32 14.06 -5.32
N THR A 500 -7.02 15.05 -5.85
CA THR A 500 -6.45 16.35 -6.17
C THR A 500 -6.10 17.13 -4.91
N GLN A 501 -5.19 18.10 -5.04
CA GLN A 501 -4.82 18.99 -3.94
C GLN A 501 -6.05 19.68 -3.30
N GLY A 502 -7.02 20.11 -4.10
CA GLY A 502 -8.25 20.72 -3.60
C GLY A 502 -9.13 19.78 -2.78
N GLN A 503 -9.18 18.49 -3.14
CA GLN A 503 -9.92 17.48 -2.38
C GLN A 503 -9.25 17.16 -1.03
N LEU A 504 -7.92 17.19 -0.97
CA LEU A 504 -7.15 16.98 0.24
C LEU A 504 -7.14 18.20 1.16
N ALA A 505 -7.13 19.42 0.58
CA ALA A 505 -7.13 20.67 1.33
C ALA A 505 -8.50 20.99 1.99
N SER A 506 -9.58 20.35 1.58
CA SER A 506 -10.92 20.59 2.11
C SER A 506 -11.08 19.94 3.48
N GLY A 507 -11.13 20.74 4.55
CA GLY A 507 -11.49 20.15 5.84
C GLY A 507 -10.92 20.79 7.09
N PHE A 508 -10.52 22.09 7.06
CA PHE A 508 -10.18 22.80 8.30
C PHE A 508 -11.35 22.70 9.30
N SER A 509 -11.08 22.14 10.48
CA SER A 509 -12.04 21.99 11.56
C SER A 509 -11.36 22.26 12.88
N LEU A 510 -11.96 23.12 13.71
CA LEU A 510 -11.50 23.39 15.07
C LEU A 510 -11.77 22.23 16.05
N LEU A 511 -12.61 21.29 15.66
CA LEU A 511 -12.96 20.12 16.47
C LEU A 511 -12.48 18.85 15.75
N PRO A 512 -12.03 17.83 16.49
CA PRO A 512 -11.68 16.56 15.90
C PRO A 512 -12.92 15.98 15.20
N LYS A 513 -12.74 15.60 13.94
CA LYS A 513 -13.74 14.79 13.23
C LYS A 513 -13.50 13.34 13.63
N TYR A 514 -14.27 12.83 14.58
CA TYR A 514 -14.35 11.40 14.83
C TYR A 514 -15.12 10.78 13.66
N GLU A 515 -14.44 10.55 12.54
CA GLU A 515 -14.96 9.67 11.52
C GLU A 515 -14.92 8.24 12.07
N ARG A 516 -15.96 7.44 11.81
CA ARG A 516 -15.94 6.01 12.13
C ARG A 516 -14.70 5.39 11.48
N ALA A 517 -14.20 4.33 12.11
CA ALA A 517 -13.12 3.54 11.52
C ALA A 517 -13.42 3.27 10.03
N PRO A 518 -12.41 3.30 9.15
CA PRO A 518 -12.61 2.96 7.73
C PRO A 518 -13.44 1.68 7.61
N HIS A 519 -14.39 1.62 6.68
CA HIS A 519 -15.27 0.45 6.51
C HIS A 519 -14.52 -0.89 6.46
N ALA A 520 -13.25 -0.87 6.03
CA ALA A 520 -12.36 -2.03 6.06
C ALA A 520 -12.03 -2.54 7.48
N LEU A 521 -12.27 -1.74 8.53
CA LEU A 521 -12.09 -2.11 9.94
C LEU A 521 -13.42 -2.50 10.62
N GLU A 522 -14.55 -2.24 9.99
CA GLU A 522 -15.84 -2.75 10.46
C GLU A 522 -15.88 -4.26 10.21
N SER A 523 -16.15 -5.05 11.25
CA SER A 523 -16.34 -6.50 11.08
C SER A 523 -17.40 -6.73 9.99
N PRO A 524 -17.18 -7.64 9.02
CA PRO A 524 -18.19 -7.96 8.03
C PRO A 524 -19.49 -8.33 8.76
N PRO A 525 -20.67 -7.89 8.26
CA PRO A 525 -21.92 -8.28 8.87
C PRO A 525 -21.96 -9.81 8.94
N ALA A 526 -22.28 -10.35 10.11
CA ALA A 526 -22.44 -11.79 10.29
C ALA A 526 -23.39 -12.29 9.19
N GLU A 527 -22.91 -13.15 8.31
CA GLU A 527 -23.72 -13.78 7.28
C GLU A 527 -24.87 -14.48 8.00
N ALA A 528 -26.10 -14.05 7.74
CA ALA A 528 -27.29 -14.64 8.36
C ALA A 528 -27.20 -16.16 8.17
N ALA A 529 -27.19 -16.90 9.29
CA ALA A 529 -27.20 -18.35 9.25
C ALA A 529 -28.34 -18.80 8.32
N PRO A 530 -28.09 -19.79 7.43
CA PRO A 530 -29.16 -20.30 6.58
C PRO A 530 -30.33 -20.72 7.48
N ASP A 531 -31.51 -20.22 7.12
CA ASP A 531 -32.76 -20.43 7.85
C ASP A 531 -33.11 -21.93 7.81
N ASP A 532 -32.78 -22.65 8.88
CA ASP A 532 -32.98 -24.10 9.05
C ASP A 532 -34.46 -24.46 9.35
N THR A 533 -35.40 -23.57 8.98
CA THR A 533 -36.84 -23.78 9.23
C THR A 533 -37.58 -24.57 8.13
N ALA A 534 -36.87 -25.21 7.19
CA ALA A 534 -37.50 -25.99 6.09
C ALA A 534 -37.34 -27.52 6.22
N ALA A 535 -37.39 -28.09 7.42
CA ALA A 535 -37.38 -29.56 7.57
C ALA A 535 -38.18 -30.03 8.78
N THR A 536 -39.50 -29.78 8.83
CA THR A 536 -40.43 -30.62 9.62
C THR A 536 -41.83 -30.54 9.07
N SER A 537 -42.08 -31.28 8.00
CA SER A 537 -43.42 -31.76 7.66
C SER A 537 -43.36 -33.21 7.17
N GLN A 538 -43.21 -34.13 8.11
CA GLN A 538 -43.62 -35.54 7.82
C GLN A 538 -45.16 -35.62 7.90
N PRO A 539 -45.87 -36.17 6.91
CA PRO A 539 -47.26 -36.53 7.06
C PRO A 539 -47.36 -37.84 7.83
N LYS A 540 -48.13 -37.82 8.89
CA LYS A 540 -48.64 -39.06 9.53
C LYS A 540 -49.52 -39.83 8.55
N ARG A 541 -49.08 -41.03 8.22
CA ARG A 541 -49.93 -42.25 8.13
C ARG A 541 -49.06 -43.51 8.15
#